data_db8f1950312b8c3ad2d933ab02a8164b
#
_entry.id   db8f1950312b8c3ad2d933ab02a8164b
#
_cell.length_a   1.000
_cell.length_b   1.000
_cell.length_c   1.000
_cell.angle_alpha   90.00
_cell.angle_beta   90.00
_cell.angle_gamma   90.00
#
_symmetry.space_group_name_H-M   'P 1'
#
loop_
_entity.id
_entity.type
_entity.pdbx_description
1 polymer ?
#
loop_
_entity_poly.entity_id
_entity_poly.type
_entity_poly.pdbx_seq_one_letter_code
_entity_poly.pdbx_strand_id
1 'polypeptide(L)'
;MARLQAYRAVVVGKRRGSRPGPPAKIFVKARRLTFAAVAFLLACMTCTAGYAESGAFAGLAGNWSGGGTITLDDGSTERVRCRATYAVRADGNAINQTLTCASDSFKFNLASNVIAHGAALSGTWSESIRNAGGNLEGRGGGGSFQVIASGPGFTANISLTTRGNKQSVVIRSEGAFRVTSISLTRS
;
A
#
# COMPACT_ATOMS: atom_id res chain seq x y z
N MET A 1 -15.26 -62.87 34.64
CA MET A 1 -14.34 -63.82 35.33
C MET A 1 -13.26 -62.96 35.96
N ALA A 2 -13.38 -62.77 37.21
CA ALA A 2 -12.70 -63.43 38.32
C ALA A 2 -11.28 -62.90 38.46
N ARG A 3 -11.06 -62.28 39.49
CA ARG A 3 -10.66 -62.47 40.89
C ARG A 3 -9.23 -61.94 41.05
N LEU A 4 -8.77 -61.45 42.04
CA LEU A 4 -8.95 -61.22 43.51
C LEU A 4 -7.56 -60.83 44.04
N GLN A 5 -7.57 -59.84 44.93
CA GLN A 5 -7.01 -59.92 46.30
C GLN A 5 -5.49 -60.19 46.38
N ALA A 6 -4.73 -59.72 47.29
CA ALA A 6 -4.97 -59.22 48.64
C ALA A 6 -3.63 -58.70 49.27
N TYR A 7 -3.75 -57.76 50.17
CA TYR A 7 -3.36 -57.82 51.61
C TYR A 7 -1.89 -57.59 52.03
N ARG A 8 -1.83 -56.63 52.96
CA ARG A 8 -1.03 -56.54 54.20
C ARG A 8 0.45 -56.26 54.10
N ALA A 9 1.07 -55.49 54.95
CA ALA A 9 0.87 -55.21 56.35
C ALA A 9 1.60 -53.94 56.81
N VAL A 10 1.05 -53.37 57.79
CA VAL A 10 1.50 -52.38 58.77
C VAL A 10 2.83 -52.73 59.39
N VAL A 11 3.74 -51.74 59.56
CA VAL A 11 4.66 -51.65 60.69
C VAL A 11 4.72 -50.24 61.21
N VAL A 12 4.29 -50.10 62.43
CA VAL A 12 4.37 -48.93 63.29
C VAL A 12 5.79 -48.80 63.83
N GLY A 13 6.43 -47.67 63.66
CA GLY A 13 7.70 -47.33 64.30
C GLY A 13 7.68 -45.93 64.86
N LYS A 14 7.69 -45.82 66.14
CA LYS A 14 7.47 -44.71 67.04
C LYS A 14 8.74 -43.97 67.40
N ARG A 15 8.61 -42.57 67.49
CA ARG A 15 9.38 -41.64 68.33
C ARG A 15 10.71 -41.09 67.74
N ARG A 16 10.88 -39.80 67.66
CA ARG A 16 11.22 -38.84 68.73
C ARG A 16 11.27 -37.42 68.19
N GLY A 17 10.75 -36.50 68.95
CA GLY A 17 10.65 -35.09 68.70
C GLY A 17 12.01 -34.37 68.79
N SER A 18 12.09 -33.29 68.10
CA SER A 18 12.96 -32.16 68.44
C SER A 18 12.31 -30.84 67.92
N ARG A 19 12.49 -29.84 68.72
CA ARG A 19 11.82 -28.56 68.86
C ARG A 19 11.91 -27.64 67.59
N PRO A 20 10.96 -26.71 67.43
CA PRO A 20 10.97 -25.80 66.32
C PRO A 20 11.98 -24.67 66.48
N GLY A 21 12.78 -24.45 65.46
CA GLY A 21 13.60 -23.24 65.28
C GLY A 21 12.79 -22.10 64.64
N PRO A 22 13.20 -20.85 64.86
CA PRO A 22 12.39 -19.71 64.44
C PRO A 22 12.36 -19.52 62.91
N PRO A 23 11.30 -18.91 62.35
CA PRO A 23 11.15 -18.75 60.90
C PRO A 23 12.12 -17.70 60.37
N ALA A 24 13.01 -18.15 59.50
CA ALA A 24 13.86 -17.25 58.72
C ALA A 24 13.02 -16.48 57.69
N LYS A 25 13.24 -15.19 57.70
CA LYS A 25 12.61 -14.15 56.86
C LYS A 25 12.89 -14.44 55.38
N ILE A 26 11.94 -15.02 54.65
CA ILE A 26 11.92 -15.11 53.21
C ILE A 26 10.62 -14.49 52.67
N PHE A 27 10.52 -13.18 52.75
CA PHE A 27 9.30 -12.49 52.28
C PHE A 27 9.60 -11.10 51.67
N VAL A 28 10.70 -10.93 50.91
CA VAL A 28 10.93 -9.65 50.20
C VAL A 28 11.34 -9.78 48.73
N LYS A 29 11.62 -10.96 48.21
CA LYS A 29 12.07 -11.06 46.77
C LYS A 29 10.98 -11.42 45.76
N ALA A 30 9.82 -11.92 46.17
CA ALA A 30 8.76 -12.31 45.23
C ALA A 30 7.97 -11.14 44.62
N ARG A 31 7.95 -9.97 45.31
CA ARG A 31 7.14 -8.82 44.90
C ARG A 31 7.75 -7.94 43.80
N ARG A 32 9.06 -8.07 43.55
CA ARG A 32 9.74 -7.28 42.50
C ARG A 32 9.79 -7.98 41.14
N LEU A 33 9.65 -9.29 41.10
CA LEU A 33 9.64 -10.08 39.86
C LEU A 33 8.31 -10.03 39.13
N THR A 34 7.19 -9.86 39.85
CA THR A 34 5.85 -9.78 39.25
C THR A 34 5.60 -8.45 38.54
N PHE A 35 6.19 -7.33 39.02
CA PHE A 35 6.05 -6.02 38.36
C PHE A 35 6.86 -5.94 37.04
N ALA A 36 8.00 -6.62 36.94
CA ALA A 36 8.79 -6.63 35.71
C ALA A 36 8.12 -7.46 34.59
N ALA A 37 7.45 -8.54 34.92
CA ALA A 37 6.74 -9.39 33.95
C ALA A 37 5.47 -8.70 33.40
N VAL A 38 4.74 -7.95 34.23
CA VAL A 38 3.54 -7.19 33.79
C VAL A 38 3.93 -6.00 32.93
N ALA A 39 5.05 -5.30 33.23
CA ALA A 39 5.53 -4.19 32.42
C ALA A 39 6.01 -4.66 31.02
N PHE A 40 6.58 -5.84 30.90
CA PHE A 40 7.02 -6.39 29.61
C PHE A 40 5.84 -6.86 28.74
N LEU A 41 4.76 -7.34 29.32
CA LEU A 41 3.54 -7.74 28.61
C LEU A 41 2.74 -6.53 28.07
N LEU A 42 2.79 -5.37 28.75
CA LEU A 42 2.13 -4.16 28.27
C LEU A 42 2.91 -3.45 27.15
N ALA A 43 4.22 -3.64 27.03
CA ALA A 43 5.03 -3.04 25.99
C ALA A 43 4.85 -3.69 24.60
N CYS A 44 4.29 -4.91 24.53
CA CYS A 44 4.06 -5.62 23.25
C CYS A 44 2.71 -5.28 22.59
N MET A 45 1.84 -4.48 23.19
CA MET A 45 0.51 -4.18 22.63
C MET A 45 0.46 -2.93 21.72
N THR A 46 1.57 -2.30 21.43
CA THR A 46 1.61 -1.16 20.49
C THR A 46 2.15 -1.54 19.10
N CYS A 47 2.00 -2.79 18.66
CA CYS A 47 2.09 -3.08 17.25
C CYS A 47 0.84 -2.49 16.58
N THR A 48 0.89 -1.20 16.21
CA THR A 48 0.01 -0.67 15.19
C THR A 48 0.29 -1.49 13.94
N ALA A 49 -0.63 -2.38 13.59
CA ALA A 49 -0.64 -3.01 12.28
C ALA A 49 -0.72 -1.85 11.27
N GLY A 50 0.41 -1.49 10.69
CA GLY A 50 0.42 -0.64 9.51
C GLY A 50 -0.39 -1.39 8.47
N TYR A 51 -1.56 -0.88 8.13
CA TYR A 51 -2.33 -1.37 7.00
C TYR A 51 -1.45 -1.17 5.78
N ALA A 52 -0.81 -2.24 5.32
CA ALA A 52 -0.17 -2.22 4.02
C ALA A 52 -1.30 -1.94 3.02
N GLU A 53 -1.23 -0.83 2.32
CA GLU A 53 -2.15 -0.50 1.24
C GLU A 53 -2.12 -1.67 0.26
N SER A 54 -3.25 -2.33 0.06
CA SER A 54 -3.39 -3.50 -0.82
C SER A 54 -4.18 -3.09 -2.06
N GLY A 55 -4.11 -3.91 -3.12
CA GLY A 55 -4.80 -3.65 -4.38
C GLY A 55 -3.89 -3.14 -5.49
N ALA A 56 -4.43 -3.04 -6.69
CA ALA A 56 -3.66 -2.73 -7.89
C ALA A 56 -3.00 -1.34 -7.85
N PHE A 57 -3.64 -0.36 -7.20
CA PHE A 57 -3.20 1.03 -7.11
C PHE A 57 -2.51 1.37 -5.79
N ALA A 58 -2.16 0.36 -4.99
CA ALA A 58 -1.41 0.56 -3.76
C ALA A 58 -0.15 1.39 -4.02
N GLY A 59 0.12 2.35 -3.14
CA GLY A 59 1.26 3.23 -3.25
C GLY A 59 1.16 4.36 -4.28
N LEU A 60 0.01 4.56 -4.96
CA LEU A 60 -0.18 5.70 -5.86
C LEU A 60 -0.77 6.93 -5.18
N ALA A 61 -1.55 6.76 -4.11
CA ALA A 61 -2.29 7.85 -3.46
C ALA A 61 -1.41 9.06 -3.13
N GLY A 62 -1.98 10.25 -3.29
CA GLY A 62 -1.34 11.52 -2.92
C GLY A 62 -1.12 12.48 -4.07
N ASN A 63 -0.35 13.52 -3.79
CA ASN A 63 -0.01 14.56 -4.74
C ASN A 63 1.37 14.31 -5.33
N TRP A 64 1.49 14.55 -6.63
CA TRP A 64 2.70 14.33 -7.40
C TRP A 64 2.99 15.53 -8.26
N SER A 65 4.24 15.92 -8.38
CA SER A 65 4.65 17.04 -9.21
C SER A 65 5.96 16.75 -9.92
N GLY A 66 6.15 17.38 -11.08
CA GLY A 66 7.37 17.21 -11.86
C GLY A 66 7.24 17.77 -13.25
N GLY A 67 7.94 17.19 -14.18
CA GLY A 67 7.95 17.64 -15.56
C GLY A 67 8.52 16.62 -16.52
N GLY A 68 8.65 17.04 -17.76
CA GLY A 68 9.14 16.18 -18.81
C GLY A 68 9.18 16.90 -20.15
N THR A 69 8.96 16.14 -21.21
CA THR A 69 8.96 16.64 -22.59
C THR A 69 7.75 16.11 -23.35
N ILE A 70 7.21 16.93 -24.22
CA ILE A 70 6.24 16.56 -25.24
C ILE A 70 6.85 16.77 -26.61
N THR A 71 6.76 15.77 -27.49
CA THR A 71 7.11 15.86 -28.90
C THR A 71 5.83 15.98 -29.69
N LEU A 72 5.67 17.09 -30.40
CA LEU A 72 4.51 17.39 -31.21
C LEU A 72 4.53 16.62 -32.54
N ASP A 73 3.47 16.71 -33.31
CA ASP A 73 3.32 16.02 -34.60
C ASP A 73 4.34 16.52 -35.68
N ASP A 74 4.72 17.79 -35.63
CA ASP A 74 5.77 18.40 -36.47
C ASP A 74 7.19 17.98 -36.06
N GLY A 75 7.34 17.23 -34.94
CA GLY A 75 8.62 16.79 -34.40
C GLY A 75 9.29 17.78 -33.46
N SER A 76 8.74 18.95 -33.24
CA SER A 76 9.22 19.88 -32.23
C SER A 76 9.02 19.31 -30.79
N THR A 77 9.88 19.76 -29.88
CA THR A 77 9.86 19.26 -28.51
C THR A 77 9.79 20.42 -27.53
N GLU A 78 8.83 20.36 -26.61
CA GLU A 78 8.64 21.33 -25.55
C GLU A 78 8.81 20.69 -24.17
N ARG A 79 9.19 21.52 -23.19
CA ARG A 79 9.19 21.11 -21.78
C ARG A 79 7.80 21.30 -21.18
N VAL A 80 7.32 20.29 -20.46
CA VAL A 80 6.06 20.36 -19.74
C VAL A 80 6.31 20.32 -18.23
N ARG A 81 5.48 21.05 -17.47
CA ARG A 81 5.37 20.95 -16.01
C ARG A 81 4.02 20.33 -15.68
N CYS A 82 4.04 19.33 -14.80
CA CYS A 82 2.85 18.54 -14.48
C CYS A 82 2.60 18.46 -12.98
N ARG A 83 1.32 18.41 -12.61
CA ARG A 83 0.84 18.07 -11.27
C ARG A 83 -0.25 17.02 -11.42
N ALA A 84 -0.16 15.98 -10.60
CA ALA A 84 -1.16 14.93 -10.53
C ALA A 84 -1.63 14.73 -9.09
N THR A 85 -2.90 14.40 -8.94
CA THR A 85 -3.49 13.95 -7.68
C THR A 85 -4.12 12.60 -7.92
N TYR A 86 -3.82 11.63 -7.05
CA TYR A 86 -4.41 10.30 -7.06
C TYR A 86 -5.18 10.08 -5.77
N ALA A 87 -6.48 9.88 -5.89
CA ALA A 87 -7.36 9.44 -4.80
C ALA A 87 -7.65 7.95 -5.00
N VAL A 88 -7.01 7.11 -4.20
CA VAL A 88 -7.17 5.66 -4.23
C VAL A 88 -8.22 5.26 -3.20
N ARG A 89 -9.16 4.39 -3.59
CA ARG A 89 -10.16 3.83 -2.69
C ARG A 89 -9.49 2.93 -1.64
N ALA A 90 -10.10 2.77 -0.47
CA ALA A 90 -9.53 2.04 0.66
C ALA A 90 -9.15 0.58 0.36
N ASP A 91 -9.81 -0.06 -0.60
CA ASP A 91 -9.50 -1.42 -1.08
C ASP A 91 -8.34 -1.45 -2.09
N GLY A 92 -7.81 -0.30 -2.48
CA GLY A 92 -6.72 -0.17 -3.44
C GLY A 92 -7.06 -0.54 -4.89
N ASN A 93 -8.33 -0.81 -5.20
CA ASN A 93 -8.76 -1.31 -6.52
C ASN A 93 -9.54 -0.30 -7.36
N ALA A 94 -9.68 0.93 -6.90
CA ALA A 94 -10.19 2.03 -7.71
C ALA A 94 -9.38 3.29 -7.46
N ILE A 95 -9.20 4.08 -8.50
CA ILE A 95 -8.44 5.32 -8.47
C ILE A 95 -9.16 6.41 -9.24
N ASN A 96 -9.25 7.59 -8.64
CA ASN A 96 -9.59 8.83 -9.31
C ASN A 96 -8.31 9.63 -9.48
N GLN A 97 -8.01 10.03 -10.69
CA GLN A 97 -6.82 10.79 -11.03
C GLN A 97 -7.20 12.13 -11.63
N THR A 98 -6.48 13.17 -11.25
CA THR A 98 -6.42 14.43 -11.99
C THR A 98 -4.98 14.70 -12.38
N LEU A 99 -4.76 15.18 -13.61
CA LEU A 99 -3.45 15.55 -14.13
C LEU A 99 -3.56 16.85 -14.90
N THR A 100 -2.81 17.85 -14.47
CA THR A 100 -2.65 19.11 -15.20
C THR A 100 -1.21 19.21 -15.67
N CYS A 101 -1.03 19.41 -16.97
CA CYS A 101 0.28 19.71 -17.55
C CYS A 101 0.21 20.97 -18.41
N ALA A 102 1.31 21.73 -18.44
CA ALA A 102 1.46 22.91 -19.27
C ALA A 102 2.89 23.03 -19.79
N SER A 103 3.01 23.47 -21.05
CA SER A 103 4.22 23.98 -21.70
C SER A 103 3.97 25.41 -22.17
N ASP A 104 4.81 25.94 -23.02
CA ASP A 104 4.67 27.29 -23.58
C ASP A 104 3.46 27.37 -24.56
N SER A 105 3.27 26.33 -25.38
CA SER A 105 2.20 26.27 -26.37
C SER A 105 1.09 25.28 -26.07
N PHE A 106 1.30 24.34 -25.14
CA PHE A 106 0.38 23.23 -24.88
C PHE A 106 -0.05 23.15 -23.42
N LYS A 107 -1.36 23.01 -23.20
CA LYS A 107 -1.92 22.78 -21.88
C LYS A 107 -3.02 21.72 -21.95
N PHE A 108 -3.09 20.86 -20.95
CA PHE A 108 -4.21 19.95 -20.80
C PHE A 108 -4.55 19.68 -19.31
N ASN A 109 -5.83 19.42 -19.08
CA ASN A 109 -6.39 19.05 -17.79
C ASN A 109 -7.13 17.73 -17.95
N LEU A 110 -6.56 16.66 -17.46
CA LEU A 110 -7.13 15.33 -17.56
C LEU A 110 -7.70 14.89 -16.22
N ALA A 111 -8.89 14.29 -16.26
CA ALA A 111 -9.45 13.51 -15.15
C ALA A 111 -9.69 12.08 -15.62
N SER A 112 -9.46 11.12 -14.75
CA SER A 112 -9.76 9.72 -15.04
C SER A 112 -10.25 8.96 -13.81
N ASN A 113 -11.10 7.96 -14.07
CA ASN A 113 -11.61 7.02 -13.08
C ASN A 113 -11.30 5.63 -13.58
N VAL A 114 -10.54 4.85 -12.82
CA VAL A 114 -10.10 3.49 -13.22
C VAL A 114 -10.41 2.50 -12.11
N ILE A 115 -10.91 1.34 -12.50
CA ILE A 115 -11.20 0.20 -11.62
C ILE A 115 -10.32 -0.97 -12.05
N ALA A 116 -9.77 -1.66 -11.07
CA ALA A 116 -9.00 -2.89 -11.26
C ALA A 116 -9.82 -4.11 -10.87
N HIS A 117 -9.78 -5.13 -11.73
CA HIS A 117 -10.27 -6.48 -11.46
C HIS A 117 -9.09 -7.46 -11.62
N GLY A 118 -8.40 -7.73 -10.51
CA GLY A 118 -7.08 -8.35 -10.55
C GLY A 118 -6.09 -7.47 -11.31
N ALA A 119 -5.47 -8.00 -12.34
CA ALA A 119 -4.56 -7.22 -13.19
C ALA A 119 -5.26 -6.47 -14.34
N ALA A 120 -6.52 -6.74 -14.62
CA ALA A 120 -7.26 -6.04 -15.67
C ALA A 120 -7.74 -4.67 -15.18
N LEU A 121 -7.59 -3.65 -16.02
CA LEU A 121 -7.96 -2.27 -15.74
C LEU A 121 -9.01 -1.82 -16.74
N SER A 122 -10.03 -1.11 -16.25
CA SER A 122 -11.03 -0.46 -17.07
C SER A 122 -11.45 0.87 -16.45
N GLY A 123 -11.83 1.83 -17.28
CA GLY A 123 -12.21 3.12 -16.78
C GLY A 123 -12.56 4.13 -17.88
N THR A 124 -12.63 5.39 -17.48
CA THR A 124 -12.90 6.52 -18.37
C THR A 124 -11.92 7.65 -18.13
N TRP A 125 -11.72 8.47 -19.14
CA TRP A 125 -10.96 9.70 -19.06
C TRP A 125 -11.73 10.87 -19.70
N SER A 126 -11.42 12.06 -19.25
CA SER A 126 -11.91 13.30 -19.84
C SER A 126 -10.80 14.36 -19.83
N GLU A 127 -10.78 15.22 -20.84
CA GLU A 127 -9.91 16.37 -20.97
C GLU A 127 -10.76 17.63 -21.16
N SER A 128 -10.65 18.56 -20.20
CA SER A 128 -11.61 19.66 -20.11
C SER A 128 -11.34 20.82 -21.06
N ILE A 129 -10.10 21.00 -21.55
CA ILE A 129 -9.74 22.13 -22.43
C ILE A 129 -10.27 21.90 -23.85
N ARG A 130 -10.22 20.66 -24.33
CA ARG A 130 -10.66 20.25 -25.68
C ARG A 130 -12.03 19.59 -25.69
N ASN A 131 -12.65 19.47 -24.50
CA ASN A 131 -13.90 18.75 -24.31
C ASN A 131 -13.86 17.32 -24.91
N ALA A 132 -12.76 16.63 -24.69
CA ALA A 132 -12.52 15.28 -25.18
C ALA A 132 -12.65 14.25 -24.05
N GLY A 133 -12.94 13.00 -24.40
CA GLY A 133 -13.04 11.95 -23.43
C GLY A 133 -13.21 10.60 -24.09
N GLY A 134 -13.15 9.55 -23.28
CA GLY A 134 -13.27 8.18 -23.78
C GLY A 134 -13.01 7.13 -22.71
N ASN A 135 -12.62 5.97 -23.16
CA ASN A 135 -12.39 4.79 -22.33
C ASN A 135 -10.90 4.55 -22.04
N LEU A 136 -10.65 3.90 -20.93
CA LEU A 136 -9.36 3.39 -20.52
C LEU A 136 -9.46 1.87 -20.36
N GLU A 137 -8.57 1.16 -21.00
CA GLU A 137 -8.45 -0.29 -20.86
C GLU A 137 -6.98 -0.67 -20.75
N GLY A 138 -6.68 -1.69 -19.96
CA GLY A 138 -5.29 -2.10 -19.82
C GLY A 138 -5.04 -3.15 -18.76
N ARG A 139 -3.81 -3.21 -18.34
CA ARG A 139 -3.36 -4.14 -17.30
C ARG A 139 -2.33 -3.44 -16.40
N GLY A 140 -2.31 -3.84 -15.13
CA GLY A 140 -1.30 -3.35 -14.21
C GLY A 140 -1.54 -3.72 -12.77
N GLY A 141 -0.60 -3.31 -11.93
CA GLY A 141 -0.58 -3.53 -10.50
C GLY A 141 0.86 -3.45 -9.99
N GLY A 142 1.04 -3.30 -8.67
CA GLY A 142 2.37 -3.25 -8.08
C GLY A 142 3.24 -2.09 -8.60
N GLY A 143 2.61 -0.98 -8.99
CA GLY A 143 3.30 0.19 -9.49
C GLY A 143 3.67 0.18 -10.98
N SER A 144 3.27 -0.83 -11.75
CA SER A 144 3.50 -0.89 -13.20
C SER A 144 2.18 -1.06 -13.95
N PHE A 145 1.92 -0.17 -14.92
CA PHE A 145 0.65 -0.10 -15.62
C PHE A 145 0.87 0.14 -17.12
N GLN A 146 0.11 -0.58 -17.93
CA GLN A 146 0.04 -0.43 -19.39
C GLN A 146 -1.43 -0.22 -19.75
N VAL A 147 -1.77 0.94 -20.27
CA VAL A 147 -3.16 1.35 -20.50
C VAL A 147 -3.28 1.94 -21.90
N ILE A 148 -4.38 1.65 -22.56
CA ILE A 148 -4.79 2.28 -23.81
C ILE A 148 -5.92 3.24 -23.46
N ALA A 149 -5.74 4.51 -23.81
CA ALA A 149 -6.78 5.53 -23.80
C ALA A 149 -7.35 5.64 -25.21
N SER A 150 -8.66 5.51 -25.34
CA SER A 150 -9.35 5.61 -26.63
C SER A 150 -10.52 6.61 -26.52
N GLY A 151 -10.78 7.33 -27.61
CA GLY A 151 -11.87 8.28 -27.77
C GLY A 151 -12.08 8.63 -29.23
N PRO A 152 -13.08 9.48 -29.58
CA PRO A 152 -13.31 9.88 -30.96
C PRO A 152 -12.06 10.52 -31.60
N GLY A 153 -11.50 9.86 -32.61
CA GLY A 153 -10.31 10.34 -33.32
C GLY A 153 -9.01 10.34 -32.50
N PHE A 154 -8.96 9.61 -31.37
CA PHE A 154 -7.80 9.59 -30.50
C PHE A 154 -7.55 8.19 -29.94
N THR A 155 -6.28 7.77 -29.99
CA THR A 155 -5.79 6.58 -29.29
C THR A 155 -4.40 6.87 -28.76
N ALA A 156 -4.14 6.50 -27.51
CA ALA A 156 -2.81 6.62 -26.89
C ALA A 156 -2.48 5.39 -26.05
N ASN A 157 -1.22 4.97 -26.15
CA ASN A 157 -0.63 3.95 -25.30
C ASN A 157 0.10 4.63 -24.13
N ILE A 158 -0.26 4.28 -22.93
CA ILE A 158 0.26 4.86 -21.69
C ILE A 158 1.01 3.79 -20.91
N SER A 159 2.27 4.05 -20.61
CA SER A 159 3.09 3.24 -19.71
C SER A 159 3.39 4.07 -18.47
N LEU A 160 3.02 3.59 -17.30
CA LEU A 160 3.27 4.23 -16.03
C LEU A 160 4.01 3.26 -15.11
N THR A 161 5.10 3.75 -14.51
CA THR A 161 5.86 2.98 -13.51
C THR A 161 6.09 3.86 -12.29
N THR A 162 5.75 3.34 -11.10
CA THR A 162 5.95 4.00 -9.81
C THR A 162 6.86 3.14 -8.95
N ARG A 163 7.89 3.76 -8.35
CA ARG A 163 8.79 3.13 -7.38
C ARG A 163 9.01 4.08 -6.21
N GLY A 164 8.44 3.74 -5.07
CA GLY A 164 8.46 4.61 -3.88
C GLY A 164 7.79 5.95 -4.17
N ASN A 165 8.55 7.03 -4.08
CA ASN A 165 8.08 8.40 -4.32
C ASN A 165 8.39 8.92 -5.75
N LYS A 166 8.80 8.07 -6.67
CA LYS A 166 9.12 8.44 -8.06
C LYS A 166 8.19 7.73 -9.03
N GLN A 167 7.74 8.45 -10.03
CA GLN A 167 6.87 7.95 -11.08
C GLN A 167 7.38 8.40 -12.45
N SER A 168 7.37 7.48 -13.41
CA SER A 168 7.64 7.73 -14.82
C SER A 168 6.41 7.40 -15.64
N VAL A 169 6.00 8.31 -16.50
CA VAL A 169 4.86 8.15 -17.42
C VAL A 169 5.35 8.42 -18.84
N VAL A 170 5.06 7.48 -19.73
CA VAL A 170 5.30 7.64 -21.18
C VAL A 170 3.97 7.46 -21.89
N ILE A 171 3.60 8.43 -22.69
CA ILE A 171 2.38 8.42 -23.51
C ILE A 171 2.81 8.49 -24.97
N ARG A 172 2.32 7.56 -25.79
CA ARG A 172 2.49 7.56 -27.24
C ARG A 172 1.13 7.63 -27.90
N SER A 173 0.93 8.58 -28.79
CA SER A 173 -0.33 8.73 -29.50
C SER A 173 -0.11 9.01 -30.99
N GLU A 174 -1.17 8.82 -31.75
CA GLU A 174 -1.29 9.27 -33.11
C GLU A 174 -2.25 10.48 -33.09
N GLY A 175 -1.77 11.67 -33.44
CA GLY A 175 -2.54 12.92 -33.40
C GLY A 175 -1.68 14.13 -33.05
N ALA A 176 -2.20 15.05 -32.26
CA ALA A 176 -1.59 16.34 -31.95
C ALA A 176 -0.21 16.27 -31.26
N PHE A 177 0.16 15.12 -30.73
CA PHE A 177 1.52 14.86 -30.24
C PHE A 177 1.89 13.39 -30.49
N ARG A 178 3.17 13.11 -30.57
CA ARG A 178 3.70 11.75 -30.81
C ARG A 178 4.07 11.06 -29.51
N VAL A 179 4.84 11.72 -28.67
CA VAL A 179 5.35 11.15 -27.41
C VAL A 179 5.37 12.23 -26.33
N THR A 180 4.92 11.83 -25.16
CA THR A 180 5.11 12.62 -23.92
C THR A 180 5.82 11.74 -22.91
N SER A 181 6.91 12.25 -22.31
CA SER A 181 7.65 11.58 -21.24
C SER A 181 7.66 12.49 -20.01
N ILE A 182 7.14 12.01 -18.89
CA ILE A 182 6.98 12.77 -17.65
C ILE A 182 7.62 12.00 -16.50
N SER A 183 8.34 12.73 -15.65
CA SER A 183 8.83 12.22 -14.36
C SER A 183 8.20 13.03 -13.23
N LEU A 184 7.56 12.35 -12.28
CA LEU A 184 6.92 12.96 -11.14
C LEU A 184 7.55 12.45 -9.84
N THR A 185 7.53 13.31 -8.83
CA THR A 185 7.90 12.97 -7.45
C THR A 185 6.70 13.26 -6.55
N ARG A 186 6.46 12.39 -5.60
CA ARG A 186 5.42 12.59 -4.60
C ARG A 186 5.79 13.75 -3.68
N SER A 187 4.84 14.64 -3.43
CA SER A 187 4.96 15.79 -2.52
C SER A 187 4.56 15.39 -1.10
#